data_e725c37b1976158d935bbb3b086427a8
#
_entry.id   e725c37b1976158d935bbb3b086427a8
#
_cell.length_a   1.000
_cell.length_b   1.000
_cell.length_c   1.000
_cell.angle_alpha   90.00
_cell.angle_beta   90.00
_cell.angle_gamma   90.00
#
_symmetry.space_group_name_H-M   'P 1'
#
loop_
_entity.id
_entity.type
_entity.pdbx_description
1 polymer ?
#
loop_
_entity_poly.entity_id
_entity_poly.type
_entity_poly.pdbx_seq_one_letter_code
_entity_poly.pdbx_strand_id
1 'polypeptide(L)'
;MEKITEHDFAVLLEQDSNVHYTNRKTRQFLVELAPQLPGRGVLSVTRHLMKLYPAERYDNERWTKEDDVKLAKLVAQKGMSWTKLAVEMGQSPEIVRLRYKDYVSLGETRVRGRWKQGELDRLREAIREKLVEAGREEGVDRKGREEVSGFIDWNAVSERVETRSRLQCRARYVKSGFRVDV
;
A
#
# COMPACT_ATOMS: atom_id res chain seq x y z
N MET A 1 23.34 7.44 30.78
CA MET A 1 22.39 7.50 29.62
C MET A 1 21.05 7.07 30.17
N GLU A 2 20.13 8.01 30.27
CA GLU A 2 18.74 7.72 30.63
C GLU A 2 18.12 6.81 29.56
N LYS A 3 17.44 5.75 30.01
CA LYS A 3 16.71 4.87 29.10
C LYS A 3 15.50 5.62 28.57
N ILE A 4 15.41 5.75 27.26
CA ILE A 4 14.25 6.29 26.58
C ILE A 4 13.05 5.37 26.89
N THR A 5 11.99 5.96 27.41
CA THR A 5 10.78 5.25 27.83
C THR A 5 9.66 5.40 26.82
N GLU A 6 8.65 4.54 26.95
CA GLU A 6 7.42 4.62 26.17
C GLU A 6 6.71 5.96 26.37
N HIS A 7 6.83 6.53 27.57
CA HIS A 7 6.31 7.84 27.93
C HIS A 7 6.98 8.96 27.12
N ASP A 8 8.29 8.91 26.89
CA ASP A 8 9.02 9.92 26.12
C ASP A 8 8.55 9.99 24.68
N PHE A 9 8.14 8.84 24.12
CA PHE A 9 7.56 8.76 22.78
C PHE A 9 6.13 9.31 22.74
N ALA A 10 5.31 9.01 23.73
CA ALA A 10 3.96 9.55 23.86
C ALA A 10 3.98 11.07 23.98
N VAL A 11 4.86 11.63 24.82
CA VAL A 11 5.07 13.08 24.95
C VAL A 11 5.52 13.73 23.64
N LEU A 12 6.37 13.07 22.85
CA LEU A 12 6.78 13.55 21.53
C LEU A 12 5.61 13.58 20.54
N LEU A 13 4.71 12.59 20.63
CA LEU A 13 3.49 12.54 19.83
C LEU A 13 2.48 13.62 20.21
N GLU A 14 2.36 13.94 21.49
CA GLU A 14 1.43 14.96 21.99
C GLU A 14 1.91 16.40 21.70
N GLN A 15 3.21 16.67 21.83
CA GLN A 15 3.77 18.02 21.68
C GLN A 15 3.85 18.50 20.23
N ASP A 16 3.89 17.62 19.27
CA ASP A 16 4.01 17.98 17.86
C ASP A 16 2.80 17.48 17.08
N SER A 17 1.81 18.37 16.98
CA SER A 17 0.62 18.11 16.20
C SER A 17 0.90 17.77 14.71
N ASN A 18 2.17 17.77 14.32
CA ASN A 18 2.72 17.47 12.99
C ASN A 18 3.78 16.36 13.05
N VAL A 19 3.60 15.32 13.91
CA VAL A 19 4.49 14.16 13.95
C VAL A 19 4.41 13.41 12.62
N HIS A 20 4.98 14.01 11.61
CA HIS A 20 5.51 13.28 10.50
C HIS A 20 6.81 12.63 10.99
N TYR A 21 6.99 11.33 10.77
CA TYR A 21 8.27 10.63 10.95
C TYR A 21 9.42 11.25 10.12
N THR A 22 9.13 12.29 9.36
CA THR A 22 10.05 13.18 8.66
C THR A 22 10.49 14.36 9.53
N ASN A 23 9.84 14.61 10.69
CA ASN A 23 10.26 15.66 11.59
C ASN A 23 11.65 15.33 12.17
N ARG A 24 12.52 16.35 12.23
CA ARG A 24 13.89 16.24 12.72
C ARG A 24 13.95 15.65 14.14
N LYS A 25 13.08 16.07 15.04
CA LYS A 25 13.02 15.60 16.44
C LYS A 25 12.66 14.12 16.52
N THR A 26 11.59 13.71 15.81
CA THR A 26 11.16 12.30 15.76
C THR A 26 12.23 11.42 15.14
N ARG A 27 12.90 11.89 14.08
CA ARG A 27 13.99 11.14 13.46
C ARG A 27 15.18 10.98 14.40
N GLN A 28 15.56 12.04 15.12
CA GLN A 28 16.63 11.99 16.10
C GLN A 28 16.31 10.98 17.21
N PHE A 29 15.10 11.06 17.77
CA PHE A 29 14.61 10.12 18.77
C PHE A 29 14.71 8.66 18.30
N LEU A 30 14.27 8.37 17.07
CA LEU A 30 14.33 7.03 16.49
C LEU A 30 15.76 6.53 16.28
N VAL A 31 16.68 7.43 15.93
CA VAL A 31 18.11 7.12 15.78
C VAL A 31 18.74 6.80 17.15
N GLU A 32 18.31 7.47 18.21
CA GLU A 32 18.78 7.24 19.59
C GLU A 32 18.14 5.98 20.23
N LEU A 33 16.89 5.66 19.86
CA LEU A 33 16.17 4.50 20.36
C LEU A 33 16.63 3.18 19.72
N ALA A 34 16.87 3.16 18.42
CA ALA A 34 17.15 1.92 17.69
C ALA A 34 18.37 1.14 18.23
N PRO A 35 19.50 1.76 18.62
CA PRO A 35 20.62 1.06 19.22
C PRO A 35 20.32 0.39 20.55
N GLN A 36 19.28 0.81 21.27
CA GLN A 36 18.86 0.23 22.55
C GLN A 36 18.06 -1.07 22.35
N LEU A 37 17.66 -1.38 21.11
CA LEU A 37 16.91 -2.57 20.73
C LEU A 37 17.80 -3.52 19.91
N PRO A 38 18.42 -4.55 20.51
CA PRO A 38 19.36 -5.44 19.84
C PRO A 38 18.75 -6.07 18.58
N GLY A 39 19.47 -6.00 17.45
CA GLY A 39 19.06 -6.59 16.18
C GLY A 39 17.94 -5.84 15.45
N ARG A 40 17.59 -4.62 15.89
CA ARG A 40 16.56 -3.79 15.23
C ARG A 40 17.16 -2.52 14.64
N GLY A 41 17.02 -2.34 13.34
CA GLY A 41 17.39 -1.08 12.69
C GLY A 41 16.30 -0.01 12.84
N VAL A 42 16.66 1.27 12.64
CA VAL A 42 15.78 2.43 12.75
C VAL A 42 14.45 2.26 11.99
N LEU A 43 14.50 1.75 10.75
CA LEU A 43 13.28 1.51 9.95
C LEU A 43 12.35 0.45 10.57
N SER A 44 12.91 -0.59 11.18
CA SER A 44 12.13 -1.63 11.85
C SER A 44 11.43 -1.07 13.09
N VAL A 45 12.16 -0.29 13.89
CA VAL A 45 11.63 0.40 15.08
C VAL A 45 10.55 1.39 14.68
N THR A 46 10.80 2.22 13.68
CA THR A 46 9.82 3.18 13.14
C THR A 46 8.51 2.49 12.74
N ARG A 47 8.59 1.43 11.94
CA ARG A 47 7.39 0.68 11.51
C ARG A 47 6.62 0.08 12.67
N HIS A 48 7.33 -0.40 13.68
CA HIS A 48 6.71 -0.99 14.86
C HIS A 48 6.00 0.06 15.70
N LEU A 49 6.63 1.20 15.93
CA LEU A 49 6.04 2.33 16.66
C LEU A 49 4.82 2.91 15.92
N MET A 50 4.90 3.04 14.58
CA MET A 50 3.75 3.43 13.77
C MET A 50 2.54 2.50 13.92
N LYS A 51 2.79 1.23 14.18
CA LYS A 51 1.73 0.24 14.41
C LYS A 51 1.16 0.32 15.82
N LEU A 52 1.99 0.57 16.82
CA LEU A 52 1.58 0.67 18.22
C LEU A 52 0.89 2.00 18.53
N TYR A 53 1.39 3.08 17.93
CA TYR A 53 0.90 4.44 18.11
C TYR A 53 0.47 5.00 16.75
N PRO A 54 -0.65 4.56 16.20
CA PRO A 54 -1.22 5.19 15.01
C PRO A 54 -1.48 6.65 15.40
N ALA A 55 -0.87 7.58 14.67
CA ALA A 55 -1.09 8.99 14.92
C ALA A 55 -2.60 9.25 14.95
N GLU A 56 -3.12 9.76 16.07
CA GLU A 56 -4.55 10.00 16.30
C GLU A 56 -5.19 10.93 15.24
N ARG A 57 -4.35 11.56 14.43
CA ARG A 57 -4.72 12.46 13.34
C ARG A 57 -5.20 11.83 12.09
N TYR A 58 -4.85 10.61 11.85
CA TYR A 58 -5.42 9.91 10.72
C TYR A 58 -6.67 9.25 11.23
N ASP A 59 -7.74 10.03 11.17
CA ASP A 59 -9.06 9.47 11.32
C ASP A 59 -9.14 8.31 10.33
N ASN A 60 -9.07 7.10 10.86
CA ASN A 60 -9.31 5.90 10.08
C ASN A 60 -10.79 5.81 9.69
N GLU A 61 -11.45 6.99 9.59
CA GLU A 61 -12.76 7.09 9.04
C GLU A 61 -12.79 6.42 7.68
N ARG A 62 -13.81 5.68 7.53
CA ARG A 62 -14.10 4.88 6.36
C ARG A 62 -14.13 5.80 5.13
N TRP A 63 -13.16 5.63 4.24
CA TRP A 63 -13.14 6.33 2.95
C TRP A 63 -14.50 6.29 2.28
N THR A 64 -15.02 7.44 1.96
CA THR A 64 -16.30 7.62 1.27
C THR A 64 -16.08 7.74 -0.25
N LYS A 65 -17.16 7.78 -1.02
CA LYS A 65 -17.08 8.07 -2.44
C LYS A 65 -16.68 9.53 -2.70
N GLU A 66 -17.10 10.41 -1.83
CA GLU A 66 -16.78 11.84 -1.86
C GLU A 66 -15.28 12.05 -1.66
N ASP A 67 -14.65 11.29 -0.76
CA ASP A 67 -13.19 11.32 -0.56
C ASP A 67 -12.45 10.82 -1.80
N ASP A 68 -12.95 9.79 -2.47
CA ASP A 68 -12.37 9.30 -3.72
C ASP A 68 -12.43 10.37 -4.83
N VAL A 69 -13.55 11.09 -4.95
CA VAL A 69 -13.71 12.21 -5.88
C VAL A 69 -12.80 13.38 -5.52
N LYS A 70 -12.70 13.73 -4.24
CA LYS A 70 -11.80 14.77 -3.75
C LYS A 70 -10.35 14.40 -4.07
N LEU A 71 -9.93 13.16 -3.77
CA LEU A 71 -8.59 12.69 -4.07
C LEU A 71 -8.27 12.73 -5.57
N ALA A 72 -9.21 12.30 -6.42
CA ALA A 72 -9.05 12.37 -7.87
C ALA A 72 -8.80 13.80 -8.36
N LYS A 73 -9.60 14.77 -7.87
CA LYS A 73 -9.44 16.19 -8.20
C LYS A 73 -8.10 16.76 -7.72
N LEU A 74 -7.70 16.43 -6.50
CA LEU A 74 -6.43 16.89 -5.94
C LEU A 74 -5.23 16.35 -6.72
N VAL A 75 -5.26 15.08 -7.13
CA VAL A 75 -4.20 14.50 -7.96
C VAL A 75 -4.14 15.16 -9.34
N ALA A 76 -5.28 15.43 -9.96
CA ALA A 76 -5.33 16.13 -11.25
C ALA A 76 -4.76 17.56 -11.18
N GLN A 77 -4.98 18.27 -10.07
CA GLN A 77 -4.54 19.65 -9.88
C GLN A 77 -3.07 19.76 -9.43
N LYS A 78 -2.62 18.87 -8.54
CA LYS A 78 -1.34 18.99 -7.81
C LYS A 78 -0.33 17.87 -8.12
N GLY A 79 -0.72 16.93 -8.98
CA GLY A 79 0.08 15.74 -9.27
C GLY A 79 0.14 14.77 -8.09
N MET A 80 1.01 13.76 -8.21
CA MET A 80 1.11 12.65 -7.24
C MET A 80 2.02 12.95 -6.04
N SER A 81 1.98 14.15 -5.49
CA SER A 81 2.74 14.50 -4.28
C SER A 81 2.00 13.99 -3.03
N TRP A 82 2.21 12.71 -2.70
CA TRP A 82 1.46 12.02 -1.64
C TRP A 82 1.51 12.72 -0.29
N THR A 83 2.64 13.33 0.06
CA THR A 83 2.78 14.09 1.31
C THR A 83 1.86 15.32 1.34
N LYS A 84 1.80 16.09 0.24
CA LYS A 84 0.92 17.26 0.15
C LYS A 84 -0.56 16.85 0.13
N LEU A 85 -0.88 15.80 -0.63
CA LEU A 85 -2.22 15.26 -0.71
C LEU A 85 -2.71 14.72 0.64
N ALA A 86 -1.83 14.09 1.40
CA ALA A 86 -2.10 13.57 2.73
C ALA A 86 -2.56 14.65 3.70
N VAL A 87 -1.89 15.80 3.70
CA VAL A 87 -2.27 16.94 4.54
C VAL A 87 -3.69 17.43 4.22
N GLU A 88 -4.05 17.51 2.93
CA GLU A 88 -5.37 17.98 2.50
C GLU A 88 -6.49 16.96 2.70
N MET A 89 -6.12 15.68 2.71
CA MET A 89 -7.05 14.59 2.98
C MET A 89 -7.18 14.24 4.47
N GLY A 90 -6.31 14.81 5.34
CA GLY A 90 -6.25 14.43 6.75
C GLY A 90 -5.83 12.98 6.98
N GLN A 91 -5.11 12.38 6.03
CA GLN A 91 -4.75 10.96 6.02
C GLN A 91 -3.23 10.76 5.88
N SER A 92 -2.71 9.56 6.18
CA SER A 92 -1.29 9.30 5.96
C SER A 92 -0.93 9.25 4.47
N PRO A 93 0.28 9.68 4.09
CA PRO A 93 0.73 9.62 2.69
C PRO A 93 0.63 8.23 2.08
N GLU A 94 0.88 7.20 2.88
CA GLU A 94 0.80 5.81 2.46
C GLU A 94 -0.65 5.39 2.19
N ILE A 95 -1.58 5.74 3.08
CA ILE A 95 -3.01 5.44 2.91
C ILE A 95 -3.54 6.14 1.66
N VAL A 96 -3.25 7.44 1.48
CA VAL A 96 -3.68 8.21 0.31
C VAL A 96 -3.12 7.59 -0.98
N ARG A 97 -1.83 7.22 -1.00
CA ARG A 97 -1.19 6.56 -2.13
C ARG A 97 -1.85 5.23 -2.48
N LEU A 98 -2.08 4.38 -1.48
CA LEU A 98 -2.72 3.08 -1.66
C LEU A 98 -4.16 3.24 -2.13
N ARG A 99 -4.93 4.17 -1.53
CA ARG A 99 -6.29 4.45 -1.95
C ARG A 99 -6.37 4.88 -3.40
N TYR A 100 -5.50 5.81 -3.80
CA TYR A 100 -5.43 6.24 -5.19
C TYR A 100 -5.16 5.07 -6.14
N LYS A 101 -4.08 4.30 -5.88
CA LYS A 101 -3.68 3.17 -6.73
C LYS A 101 -4.72 2.05 -6.81
N ASP A 102 -5.40 1.77 -5.70
CA ASP A 102 -6.30 0.61 -5.64
C ASP A 102 -7.75 0.94 -6.00
N TYR A 103 -8.14 2.22 -5.89
CA TYR A 103 -9.55 2.61 -6.03
C TYR A 103 -9.79 3.77 -6.98
N VAL A 104 -8.95 4.79 -6.96
CA VAL A 104 -9.22 6.07 -7.64
C VAL A 104 -8.60 6.12 -9.03
N SER A 105 -7.41 5.57 -9.24
CA SER A 105 -6.67 5.65 -10.51
C SER A 105 -7.42 5.08 -11.72
N LEU A 106 -8.23 4.06 -11.50
CA LEU A 106 -9.07 3.48 -12.56
C LEU A 106 -10.36 4.28 -12.81
N GLY A 107 -10.72 5.19 -11.89
CA GLY A 107 -11.91 6.02 -12.04
C GLY A 107 -13.17 5.19 -12.30
N GLU A 108 -13.95 5.62 -13.29
CA GLU A 108 -15.19 4.95 -13.70
C GLU A 108 -14.96 3.64 -14.45
N THR A 109 -13.76 3.42 -15.00
CA THR A 109 -13.44 2.18 -15.70
C THR A 109 -13.34 0.97 -14.78
N ARG A 110 -13.22 1.21 -13.45
CA ARG A 110 -13.11 0.15 -12.46
C ARG A 110 -14.39 -0.68 -12.35
N VAL A 111 -14.33 -1.92 -12.81
CA VAL A 111 -15.44 -2.87 -12.72
C VAL A 111 -15.42 -3.63 -11.38
N ARG A 112 -16.60 -3.76 -10.77
CA ARG A 112 -16.82 -4.59 -9.57
C ARG A 112 -17.69 -5.79 -9.96
N GLY A 113 -17.61 -6.86 -9.18
CA GLY A 113 -18.43 -8.07 -9.39
C GLY A 113 -17.78 -9.09 -10.32
N ARG A 114 -18.61 -9.81 -11.09
CA ARG A 114 -18.18 -10.98 -11.88
C ARG A 114 -17.17 -10.59 -12.96
N TRP A 115 -16.11 -11.39 -13.10
CA TRP A 115 -15.12 -11.24 -14.16
C TRP A 115 -15.66 -11.69 -15.50
N LYS A 116 -15.50 -10.88 -16.52
CA LYS A 116 -15.83 -11.23 -17.89
C LYS A 116 -14.69 -12.05 -18.51
N GLN A 117 -15.00 -12.86 -19.53
CA GLN A 117 -14.00 -13.71 -20.17
C GLN A 117 -12.80 -12.90 -20.69
N GLY A 118 -13.03 -11.80 -21.41
CA GLY A 118 -11.94 -10.96 -21.92
C GLY A 118 -11.06 -10.33 -20.82
N GLU A 119 -11.59 -10.06 -19.62
CA GLU A 119 -10.78 -9.61 -18.48
C GLU A 119 -9.89 -10.75 -17.97
N LEU A 120 -10.43 -11.99 -17.95
CA LEU A 120 -9.69 -13.17 -17.53
C LEU A 120 -8.56 -13.50 -18.51
N ASP A 121 -8.79 -13.35 -19.79
CA ASP A 121 -7.80 -13.63 -20.83
C ASP A 121 -6.64 -12.61 -20.75
N ARG A 122 -6.95 -11.31 -20.63
CA ARG A 122 -5.92 -10.28 -20.39
C ARG A 122 -5.15 -10.51 -19.09
N LEU A 123 -5.85 -10.92 -18.04
CA LEU A 123 -5.20 -11.22 -16.76
C LEU A 123 -4.24 -12.42 -16.89
N ARG A 124 -4.64 -13.48 -17.56
CA ARG A 124 -3.79 -14.66 -17.80
C ARG A 124 -2.52 -14.31 -18.57
N GLU A 125 -2.70 -13.56 -19.66
CA GLU A 125 -1.59 -13.17 -20.52
C GLU A 125 -0.59 -12.27 -19.77
N ALA A 126 -1.10 -11.25 -19.08
CA ALA A 126 -0.26 -10.36 -18.28
C ALA A 126 0.51 -11.10 -17.17
N ILE A 127 -0.11 -12.07 -16.52
CA ILE A 127 0.56 -12.88 -15.49
C ILE A 127 1.62 -13.77 -16.13
N ARG A 128 1.31 -14.42 -17.25
CA ARG A 128 2.27 -15.29 -17.96
C ARG A 128 3.53 -14.51 -18.35
N GLU A 129 3.38 -13.32 -18.92
CA GLU A 129 4.51 -12.45 -19.26
C GLU A 129 5.36 -12.14 -18.02
N LYS A 130 4.72 -11.76 -16.91
CA LYS A 130 5.45 -11.41 -15.68
C LYS A 130 6.13 -12.61 -15.01
N LEU A 131 5.56 -13.80 -15.14
CA LEU A 131 6.19 -15.02 -14.65
C LEU A 131 7.41 -15.40 -15.49
N VAL A 132 7.32 -15.28 -16.81
CA VAL A 132 8.45 -15.51 -17.71
C VAL A 132 9.57 -14.49 -17.43
N GLU A 133 9.25 -13.20 -17.29
CA GLU A 133 10.23 -12.18 -16.93
C GLU A 133 10.92 -12.47 -15.58
N ALA A 134 10.18 -13.04 -14.62
CA ALA A 134 10.71 -13.40 -13.32
C ALA A 134 11.42 -14.77 -13.27
N GLY A 135 11.45 -15.53 -14.39
CA GLY A 135 11.99 -16.88 -14.43
C GLY A 135 11.23 -17.84 -13.49
N ARG A 136 9.92 -17.68 -13.38
CA ARG A 136 9.07 -18.46 -12.49
C ARG A 136 7.96 -19.18 -13.24
N GLU A 137 7.58 -20.33 -12.72
CA GLU A 137 6.42 -21.08 -13.17
C GLU A 137 5.18 -20.73 -12.34
N GLU A 138 4.01 -20.98 -12.90
CA GLU A 138 2.76 -20.77 -12.18
C GLU A 138 2.62 -21.78 -11.04
N GLY A 139 2.21 -21.31 -9.86
CA GLY A 139 1.95 -22.18 -8.73
C GLY A 139 0.73 -23.05 -8.95
N VAL A 140 0.88 -24.37 -8.77
CA VAL A 140 -0.15 -25.38 -9.04
C VAL A 140 -1.31 -25.27 -8.04
N ASP A 141 -1.00 -25.08 -6.76
CA ASP A 141 -1.98 -24.93 -5.69
C ASP A 141 -2.08 -23.48 -5.19
N ARG A 142 -3.01 -23.23 -4.26
CA ARG A 142 -3.20 -21.88 -3.70
C ARG A 142 -1.94 -21.34 -3.00
N LYS A 143 -1.21 -22.19 -2.27
CA LYS A 143 -0.02 -21.79 -1.51
C LYS A 143 1.12 -21.41 -2.46
N GLY A 144 1.36 -22.25 -3.48
CA GLY A 144 2.35 -21.96 -4.52
C GLY A 144 2.03 -20.66 -5.29
N ARG A 145 0.75 -20.43 -5.63
CA ARG A 145 0.33 -19.16 -6.26
C ARG A 145 0.51 -17.95 -5.34
N GLU A 146 0.26 -18.11 -4.06
CA GLU A 146 0.46 -17.03 -3.07
C GLU A 146 1.95 -16.66 -2.96
N GLU A 147 2.82 -17.64 -2.93
CA GLU A 147 4.28 -17.47 -2.93
C GLU A 147 4.76 -16.79 -4.22
N VAL A 148 4.37 -17.32 -5.37
CA VAL A 148 4.74 -16.77 -6.68
C VAL A 148 4.18 -15.38 -6.90
N SER A 149 3.01 -15.07 -6.34
CA SER A 149 2.40 -13.74 -6.45
C SER A 149 3.26 -12.60 -5.90
N GLY A 150 4.23 -12.91 -5.04
CA GLY A 150 5.18 -11.94 -4.51
C GLY A 150 6.19 -11.42 -5.55
N PHE A 151 6.39 -12.16 -6.64
CA PHE A 151 7.31 -11.82 -7.73
C PHE A 151 6.62 -11.10 -8.89
N ILE A 152 5.29 -11.01 -8.89
CA ILE A 152 4.50 -10.41 -9.96
C ILE A 152 4.29 -8.91 -9.69
N ASP A 153 4.61 -8.05 -10.64
CA ASP A 153 4.21 -6.65 -10.60
C ASP A 153 2.73 -6.47 -10.90
N TRP A 154 1.93 -6.43 -9.85
CA TRP A 154 0.47 -6.28 -9.94
C TRP A 154 0.01 -4.92 -10.46
N ASN A 155 0.86 -3.89 -10.47
CA ASN A 155 0.51 -2.61 -11.09
C ASN A 155 0.51 -2.79 -12.62
N ALA A 156 1.59 -3.35 -13.19
CA ALA A 156 1.67 -3.65 -14.61
C ALA A 156 0.55 -4.60 -15.08
N VAL A 157 0.22 -5.62 -14.27
CA VAL A 157 -0.92 -6.50 -14.56
C VAL A 157 -2.24 -5.75 -14.56
N SER A 158 -2.47 -4.86 -13.59
CA SER A 158 -3.69 -4.04 -13.51
C SER A 158 -3.83 -3.10 -14.70
N GLU A 159 -2.76 -2.46 -15.12
CA GLU A 159 -2.72 -1.59 -16.31
C GLU A 159 -3.10 -2.36 -17.59
N ARG A 160 -2.65 -3.61 -17.72
CA ARG A 160 -2.98 -4.46 -18.87
C ARG A 160 -4.44 -4.94 -18.87
N VAL A 161 -4.99 -5.18 -17.67
CA VAL A 161 -6.41 -5.57 -17.50
C VAL A 161 -7.34 -4.37 -17.69
N GLU A 162 -6.89 -3.15 -17.35
CA GLU A 162 -7.56 -1.84 -17.48
C GLU A 162 -8.77 -1.63 -16.56
N THR A 163 -9.55 -2.66 -16.29
CA THR A 163 -10.85 -2.57 -15.57
C THR A 163 -10.78 -3.06 -14.14
N ARG A 164 -9.68 -3.63 -13.71
CA ARG A 164 -9.51 -4.24 -12.38
C ARG A 164 -8.28 -3.72 -11.67
N SER A 165 -8.43 -3.37 -10.40
CA SER A 165 -7.29 -2.91 -9.61
C SER A 165 -6.28 -4.05 -9.36
N ARG A 166 -5.05 -3.67 -9.03
CA ARG A 166 -3.97 -4.60 -8.70
C ARG A 166 -4.38 -5.61 -7.60
N LEU A 167 -5.18 -5.18 -6.62
CA LEU A 167 -5.68 -6.06 -5.56
C LEU A 167 -6.72 -7.05 -6.09
N GLN A 168 -7.60 -6.61 -7.00
CA GLN A 168 -8.57 -7.50 -7.64
C GLN A 168 -7.87 -8.55 -8.51
N CYS A 169 -6.86 -8.13 -9.28
CA CYS A 169 -6.06 -9.05 -10.11
C CYS A 169 -5.33 -10.09 -9.26
N ARG A 170 -4.61 -9.65 -8.21
CA ARG A 170 -3.93 -10.55 -7.28
C ARG A 170 -4.88 -11.51 -6.59
N ALA A 171 -5.99 -11.01 -6.05
CA ALA A 171 -6.98 -11.83 -5.36
C ALA A 171 -7.60 -12.88 -6.29
N ARG A 172 -7.87 -12.51 -7.56
CA ARG A 172 -8.39 -13.44 -8.56
C ARG A 172 -7.40 -14.56 -8.86
N TYR A 173 -6.14 -14.23 -9.08
CA TYR A 173 -5.07 -15.20 -9.33
C TYR A 173 -4.89 -16.17 -8.16
N VAL A 174 -4.67 -15.66 -6.96
CA VAL A 174 -4.43 -16.50 -5.77
C VAL A 174 -5.61 -17.40 -5.44
N LYS A 175 -6.84 -16.88 -5.57
CA LYS A 175 -8.07 -17.63 -5.22
C LYS A 175 -8.40 -18.75 -6.20
N SER A 176 -8.29 -18.49 -7.49
CA SER A 176 -8.87 -19.39 -8.51
C SER A 176 -7.84 -20.13 -9.33
N GLY A 177 -6.60 -19.60 -9.41
CA GLY A 177 -5.62 -20.05 -10.39
C GLY A 177 -6.12 -19.88 -11.82
N PHE A 178 -5.21 -19.86 -12.74
CA PHE A 178 -5.54 -20.15 -14.13
C PHE A 178 -4.87 -21.47 -14.45
N ARG A 179 -5.63 -22.54 -14.60
CA ARG A 179 -5.11 -23.67 -15.36
C ARG A 179 -4.83 -23.12 -16.75
N VAL A 180 -3.57 -22.94 -17.04
CA VAL A 180 -3.11 -22.81 -18.41
C VAL A 180 -3.27 -24.21 -18.94
N ASP A 181 -4.40 -24.51 -19.60
CA ASP A 181 -4.50 -25.69 -20.42
C ASP A 181 -3.44 -25.49 -21.52
N VAL A 182 -2.34 -26.27 -21.39
CA VAL A 182 -1.28 -26.38 -22.38
C VAL A 182 -1.80 -27.21 -23.52
#